data_a703c7a7b8310d43d3dfd61465529a43
#
_entry.id   a703c7a7b8310d43d3dfd61465529a43
#
_cell.length_a   1.000
_cell.length_b   1.000
_cell.length_c   1.000
_cell.angle_alpha   90.00
_cell.angle_beta   90.00
_cell.angle_gamma   90.00
#
_symmetry.space_group_name_H-M   'P 1'
#
loop_
_entity.id
_entity.type
_entity.pdbx_description
1 polymer ?
#
loop_
_entity_poly.entity_id
_entity_poly.type
_entity_poly.pdbx_seq_one_letter_code
_entity_poly.pdbx_strand_id
1 'polypeptide(L)'
;IMDVSFIFVNYVNYMNVNRNYTDSLAQTVANTCRLVVDGDSVTGYLDNRRRNTAYYEVWNKLIDYRNTSENVLQISVVNFRDGGGCYVYDTDLTENGAFLGDIRPYDEAQNAIKDELIACEKIEPLEYNGRSDYYIPLNSSYNIPVAYIIVGISTENVRREQLTYLG
;
A
#
# COMPACT_ATOMS: atom_id res chain seq x y z
N ILE A 1 15.86 -7.98 -39.78
CA ILE A 1 14.43 -7.98 -39.43
C ILE A 1 14.32 -8.68 -38.06
N MET A 2 14.02 -7.90 -37.02
CA MET A 2 13.83 -8.47 -35.69
C MET A 2 12.50 -9.24 -35.64
N ASP A 3 12.55 -10.49 -35.20
CA ASP A 3 11.38 -11.35 -35.13
C ASP A 3 10.41 -10.82 -34.05
N VAL A 4 9.14 -10.62 -34.42
CA VAL A 4 8.07 -10.12 -33.53
C VAL A 4 7.91 -11.02 -32.31
N SER A 5 8.11 -12.33 -32.46
CA SER A 5 8.06 -13.27 -31.33
C SER A 5 9.17 -13.01 -30.30
N PHE A 6 10.37 -12.64 -30.74
CA PHE A 6 11.48 -12.32 -29.84
C PHE A 6 11.20 -11.03 -29.03
N ILE A 7 10.64 -10.00 -29.69
CA ILE A 7 10.23 -8.77 -29.03
C ILE A 7 9.16 -9.04 -27.98
N PHE A 8 8.17 -9.85 -28.32
CA PHE A 8 7.08 -10.21 -27.40
C PHE A 8 7.56 -10.97 -26.18
N VAL A 9 8.44 -11.98 -26.36
CA VAL A 9 9.01 -12.77 -25.27
C VAL A 9 9.85 -11.87 -24.33
N ASN A 10 10.65 -10.98 -24.88
CA ASN A 10 11.44 -10.03 -24.07
C ASN A 10 10.54 -9.05 -23.31
N TYR A 11 9.46 -8.57 -23.91
CA TYR A 11 8.48 -7.73 -23.24
C TYR A 11 7.82 -8.45 -22.06
N VAL A 12 7.35 -9.69 -22.26
CA VAL A 12 6.74 -10.49 -21.19
C VAL A 12 7.73 -10.76 -20.06
N ASN A 13 8.97 -11.12 -20.38
CA ASN A 13 10.01 -11.32 -19.38
C ASN A 13 10.32 -10.03 -18.60
N TYR A 14 10.40 -8.90 -19.27
CA TYR A 14 10.62 -7.60 -18.63
C TYR A 14 9.45 -7.25 -17.69
N MET A 15 8.20 -7.44 -18.12
CA MET A 15 7.02 -7.23 -17.28
C MET A 15 7.02 -8.11 -16.03
N ASN A 16 7.40 -9.37 -16.16
CA ASN A 16 7.50 -10.30 -15.04
C ASN A 16 8.60 -9.89 -14.04
N VAL A 17 9.77 -9.47 -14.53
CA VAL A 17 10.87 -8.99 -13.68
C VAL A 17 10.45 -7.73 -12.91
N ASN A 18 9.78 -6.79 -13.55
CA ASN A 18 9.30 -5.56 -12.91
C ASN A 18 8.21 -5.82 -11.89
N ARG A 19 7.28 -6.72 -12.18
CA ARG A 19 6.25 -7.14 -11.22
C ARG A 19 6.88 -7.76 -9.99
N ASN A 20 7.86 -8.65 -10.15
CA ASN A 20 8.60 -9.23 -9.03
C ASN A 20 9.35 -8.18 -8.22
N TYR A 21 9.92 -7.16 -8.86
CA TYR A 21 10.57 -6.05 -8.18
C TYR A 21 9.59 -5.22 -7.34
N THR A 22 8.44 -4.83 -7.91
CA THR A 22 7.42 -4.06 -7.19
C THR A 22 6.80 -4.87 -6.04
N ASP A 23 6.54 -6.15 -6.25
CA ASP A 23 6.08 -7.05 -5.20
C ASP A 23 7.09 -7.15 -4.04
N SER A 24 8.36 -7.34 -4.35
CA SER A 24 9.44 -7.42 -3.36
C SER A 24 9.62 -6.11 -2.61
N LEU A 25 9.58 -4.97 -3.30
CA LEU A 25 9.67 -3.65 -2.68
C LEU A 25 8.50 -3.43 -1.71
N ALA A 26 7.28 -3.71 -2.14
CA ALA A 26 6.09 -3.55 -1.31
C ALA A 26 6.14 -4.43 -0.06
N GLN A 27 6.56 -5.69 -0.19
CA GLN A 27 6.72 -6.62 0.94
C GLN A 27 7.81 -6.15 1.89
N THR A 28 8.93 -5.68 1.39
CA THR A 28 10.03 -5.15 2.22
C THR A 28 9.58 -3.93 3.01
N VAL A 29 8.90 -2.99 2.37
CA VAL A 29 8.36 -1.79 3.04
C VAL A 29 7.32 -2.19 4.08
N ALA A 30 6.38 -3.07 3.76
CA ALA A 30 5.36 -3.52 4.70
C ALA A 30 5.96 -4.25 5.91
N ASN A 31 6.95 -5.11 5.71
CA ASN A 31 7.64 -5.80 6.80
C ASN A 31 8.40 -4.81 7.70
N THR A 32 8.98 -3.77 7.13
CA THR A 32 9.62 -2.69 7.89
C THR A 32 8.57 -1.91 8.70
N CYS A 33 7.42 -1.61 8.12
CA CYS A 33 6.32 -0.95 8.82
C CYS A 33 5.79 -1.78 9.99
N ARG A 34 5.72 -3.12 9.84
CA ARG A 34 5.30 -4.02 10.92
C ARG A 34 6.20 -4.00 12.15
N LEU A 35 7.46 -3.57 12.02
CA LEU A 35 8.37 -3.42 13.16
C LEU A 35 7.99 -2.23 14.06
N VAL A 36 7.26 -1.26 13.55
CA VAL A 36 6.93 -0.02 14.27
C VAL A 36 5.43 0.16 14.48
N VAL A 37 4.59 -0.40 13.61
CA VAL A 37 3.13 -0.32 13.74
C VAL A 37 2.64 -1.52 14.54
N ASP A 38 2.16 -1.26 15.75
CA ASP A 38 1.59 -2.26 16.63
C ASP A 38 0.08 -2.40 16.39
N GLY A 39 -0.38 -3.60 16.05
CA GLY A 39 -1.79 -3.88 15.78
C GLY A 39 -2.70 -3.60 16.99
N ASP A 40 -2.21 -3.84 18.20
CA ASP A 40 -2.98 -3.56 19.43
C ASP A 40 -3.14 -2.05 19.64
N SER A 41 -2.11 -1.26 19.37
CA SER A 41 -2.17 0.20 19.41
C SER A 41 -3.11 0.76 18.34
N VAL A 42 -3.14 0.18 17.15
CA VAL A 42 -4.07 0.55 16.05
C VAL A 42 -5.51 0.44 16.52
N THR A 43 -5.88 -0.65 17.18
CA THR A 43 -7.22 -0.82 17.76
C THR A 43 -7.57 0.28 18.75
N GLY A 44 -6.62 0.62 19.64
CA GLY A 44 -6.80 1.71 20.60
C GLY A 44 -7.00 3.07 19.94
N TYR A 45 -6.25 3.39 18.88
CA TYR A 45 -6.41 4.64 18.12
C TYR A 45 -7.75 4.70 17.39
N LEU A 46 -8.23 3.59 16.84
CA LEU A 46 -9.54 3.53 16.19
C LEU A 46 -10.69 3.79 17.19
N ASP A 47 -10.54 3.35 18.44
CA ASP A 47 -11.57 3.50 19.47
C ASP A 47 -11.60 4.92 20.05
N ASN A 48 -10.45 5.48 20.42
CA ASN A 48 -10.38 6.76 21.13
C ASN A 48 -9.95 7.96 20.27
N ARG A 49 -9.41 7.74 19.08
CA ARG A 49 -8.96 8.75 18.12
C ARG A 49 -7.95 9.76 18.68
N ARG A 50 -7.18 9.38 19.71
CA ARG A 50 -6.19 10.26 20.35
C ARG A 50 -4.82 10.07 19.71
N ARG A 51 -4.28 11.18 19.22
CA ARG A 51 -2.92 11.27 18.71
C ARG A 51 -1.98 11.65 19.87
N ASN A 52 -1.35 10.66 20.45
CA ASN A 52 -0.32 10.86 21.50
C ASN A 52 1.09 10.94 20.90
N THR A 53 2.11 11.10 21.74
CA THR A 53 3.51 11.16 21.31
C THR A 53 3.92 9.88 20.56
N ALA A 54 3.52 8.71 21.05
CA ALA A 54 3.81 7.42 20.40
C ALA A 54 3.18 7.32 19.00
N TYR A 55 1.98 7.86 18.82
CA TYR A 55 1.34 7.96 17.51
C TYR A 55 2.19 8.76 16.50
N TYR A 56 2.65 9.94 16.91
CA TYR A 56 3.46 10.79 16.04
C TYR A 56 4.85 10.22 15.76
N GLU A 57 5.46 9.50 16.72
CA GLU A 57 6.73 8.81 16.50
C GLU A 57 6.60 7.74 15.42
N VAL A 58 5.55 6.93 15.45
CA VAL A 58 5.26 5.93 14.42
C VAL A 58 4.96 6.60 13.08
N TRP A 59 4.12 7.62 13.06
CA TRP A 59 3.77 8.35 11.84
C TRP A 59 5.01 8.94 11.16
N ASN A 60 5.92 9.56 11.92
CA ASN A 60 7.18 10.09 11.40
C ASN A 60 8.06 8.99 10.79
N LYS A 61 8.12 7.81 11.41
CA LYS A 61 8.85 6.66 10.85
C LYS A 61 8.24 6.18 9.53
N LEU A 62 6.92 6.13 9.43
CA LEU A 62 6.25 5.76 8.19
C LEU A 62 6.54 6.77 7.07
N ILE A 63 6.59 8.06 7.39
CA ILE A 63 6.98 9.12 6.45
C ILE A 63 8.44 8.92 5.99
N ASP A 64 9.35 8.61 6.91
CA ASP A 64 10.75 8.32 6.58
C ASP A 64 10.85 7.09 5.65
N TYR A 65 10.10 6.03 5.91
CA TYR A 65 10.09 4.84 5.06
C TYR A 65 9.55 5.13 3.66
N ARG A 66 8.50 5.93 3.54
CA ARG A 66 8.02 6.41 2.23
C ARG A 66 9.13 7.15 1.47
N ASN A 67 9.89 7.99 2.15
CA ASN A 67 10.91 8.84 1.55
C ASN A 67 12.21 8.11 1.20
N THR A 68 12.38 6.84 1.60
CA THR A 68 13.59 6.06 1.28
C THR A 68 13.68 5.63 -0.18
N SER A 69 12.57 5.61 -0.92
CA SER A 69 12.51 5.22 -2.32
C SER A 69 11.56 6.12 -3.10
N GLU A 70 11.99 6.57 -4.27
CA GLU A 70 11.16 7.34 -5.20
C GLU A 70 9.96 6.53 -5.73
N ASN A 71 10.05 5.21 -5.69
CA ASN A 71 8.99 4.32 -6.16
C ASN A 71 7.89 4.11 -5.12
N VAL A 72 8.14 4.41 -3.85
CA VAL A 72 7.11 4.37 -2.80
C VAL A 72 6.39 5.70 -2.75
N LEU A 73 5.13 5.70 -3.18
CA LEU A 73 4.30 6.92 -3.26
C LEU A 73 3.58 7.23 -1.95
N GLN A 74 3.14 6.20 -1.25
CA GLN A 74 2.30 6.35 -0.06
C GLN A 74 2.36 5.09 0.80
N ILE A 75 2.34 5.28 2.11
CA ILE A 75 2.11 4.24 3.10
C ILE A 75 0.92 4.69 3.95
N SER A 76 -0.06 3.84 4.11
CA SER A 76 -1.19 4.08 5.00
C SER A 76 -1.55 2.84 5.81
N VAL A 77 -2.24 3.05 6.93
CA VAL A 77 -2.80 1.98 7.75
C VAL A 77 -4.29 2.23 7.87
N VAL A 78 -5.09 1.28 7.38
CA VAL A 78 -6.53 1.46 7.18
C VAL A 78 -7.30 0.25 7.69
N ASN A 79 -8.33 0.50 8.49
CA ASN A 79 -9.32 -0.50 8.88
C ASN A 79 -10.59 -0.32 8.02
N PHE A 80 -10.98 -1.35 7.28
CA PHE A 80 -12.16 -1.30 6.41
C PHE A 80 -13.42 -1.71 7.16
N ARG A 81 -14.49 -0.93 6.96
CA ARG A 81 -15.82 -1.07 7.58
C ARG A 81 -16.89 -0.93 6.51
N ASP A 82 -18.15 -1.10 6.88
CA ASP A 82 -19.29 -0.94 5.94
C ASP A 82 -19.29 0.41 5.21
N GLY A 83 -18.94 1.49 5.90
CA GLY A 83 -18.94 2.86 5.35
C GLY A 83 -17.70 3.25 4.58
N GLY A 84 -16.65 2.41 4.56
CA GLY A 84 -15.39 2.72 3.89
C GLY A 84 -14.16 2.40 4.71
N GLY A 85 -13.02 2.89 4.27
CA GLY A 85 -11.75 2.76 4.97
C GLY A 85 -11.59 3.80 6.08
N CYS A 86 -11.41 3.34 7.31
CA CYS A 86 -11.11 4.19 8.46
C CYS A 86 -9.59 4.29 8.63
N TYR A 87 -9.04 5.48 8.43
CA TYR A 87 -7.59 5.72 8.44
C TYR A 87 -7.04 5.83 9.84
N VAL A 88 -5.91 5.16 10.08
CA VAL A 88 -5.10 5.30 11.31
C VAL A 88 -3.88 6.15 11.02
N TYR A 89 -3.12 5.80 9.98
CA TYR A 89 -1.96 6.56 9.49
C TYR A 89 -2.09 6.79 7.99
N ASP A 90 -1.62 7.95 7.55
CA ASP A 90 -1.44 8.28 6.13
C ASP A 90 -0.19 9.15 5.97
N THR A 91 0.71 8.74 5.09
CA THR A 91 1.92 9.49 4.78
C THR A 91 1.72 10.56 3.71
N ASP A 92 0.52 10.67 3.14
CA ASP A 92 0.18 11.78 2.26
C ASP A 92 0.01 13.06 3.10
N LEU A 93 0.98 13.98 2.97
CA LEU A 93 1.01 15.24 3.71
C LEU A 93 0.33 16.39 2.96
N THR A 94 -0.26 16.11 1.80
CA THR A 94 -1.02 17.09 1.03
C THR A 94 -2.43 17.25 1.60
N GLU A 95 -3.21 18.14 1.03
CA GLU A 95 -4.62 18.34 1.38
C GLU A 95 -5.50 17.08 1.15
N ASN A 96 -5.00 16.14 0.35
CA ASN A 96 -5.68 14.87 0.07
C ASN A 96 -5.40 13.78 1.13
N GLY A 97 -4.44 14.00 2.01
CA GLY A 97 -4.10 13.06 3.08
C GLY A 97 -5.22 12.90 4.09
N ALA A 98 -5.32 11.71 4.66
CA ALA A 98 -6.31 11.38 5.68
C ALA A 98 -5.74 11.59 7.09
N PHE A 99 -6.60 11.99 8.01
CA PHE A 99 -6.30 12.06 9.44
C PHE A 99 -6.81 10.83 10.18
N LEU A 100 -6.30 10.61 11.39
CA LEU A 100 -6.76 9.54 12.26
C LEU A 100 -8.28 9.62 12.46
N GLY A 101 -8.97 8.54 12.09
CA GLY A 101 -10.41 8.40 12.23
C GLY A 101 -11.21 8.86 11.00
N ASP A 102 -10.57 9.42 9.98
CA ASP A 102 -11.24 9.76 8.73
C ASP A 102 -11.74 8.49 8.04
N ILE A 103 -12.98 8.53 7.58
CA ILE A 103 -13.59 7.45 6.83
C ILE A 103 -13.71 7.89 5.37
N ARG A 104 -13.07 7.12 4.49
CA ARG A 104 -13.14 7.34 3.05
C ARG A 104 -13.99 6.29 2.37
N PRO A 105 -14.95 6.70 1.51
CA PRO A 105 -15.78 5.76 0.78
C PRO A 105 -14.94 4.81 -0.07
N TYR A 106 -15.47 3.62 -0.33
CA TYR A 106 -14.86 2.69 -1.26
C TYR A 106 -14.82 3.28 -2.68
N ASP A 107 -13.67 3.19 -3.34
CA ASP A 107 -13.62 3.39 -4.77
C ASP A 107 -14.19 2.17 -5.53
N GLU A 108 -14.23 2.23 -6.86
CA GLU A 108 -14.82 1.14 -7.67
C GLU A 108 -14.09 -0.20 -7.47
N ALA A 109 -12.74 -0.18 -7.47
CA ALA A 109 -11.93 -1.38 -7.29
C ALA A 109 -12.09 -1.98 -5.89
N GLN A 110 -12.06 -1.14 -4.88
CA GLN A 110 -12.27 -1.55 -3.48
C GLN A 110 -13.69 -2.07 -3.25
N ASN A 111 -14.70 -1.44 -3.84
CA ASN A 111 -16.08 -1.84 -3.68
C ASN A 111 -16.34 -3.24 -4.26
N ALA A 112 -15.63 -3.62 -5.32
CA ALA A 112 -15.73 -4.95 -5.93
C ALA A 112 -15.26 -6.08 -4.99
N ILE A 113 -14.39 -5.75 -4.02
CA ILE A 113 -13.82 -6.71 -3.03
C ILE A 113 -14.08 -6.26 -1.59
N LYS A 114 -15.19 -5.59 -1.36
CA LYS A 114 -15.53 -4.98 -0.06
C LYS A 114 -15.53 -5.98 1.09
N ASP A 115 -16.11 -7.16 0.88
CA ASP A 115 -16.23 -8.17 1.93
C ASP A 115 -14.86 -8.73 2.32
N GLU A 116 -13.97 -8.94 1.36
CA GLU A 116 -12.59 -9.35 1.59
C GLU A 116 -11.80 -8.28 2.36
N LEU A 117 -12.01 -6.99 2.04
CA LEU A 117 -11.38 -5.88 2.74
C LEU A 117 -11.85 -5.77 4.19
N ILE A 118 -13.15 -5.91 4.44
CA ILE A 118 -13.70 -5.89 5.81
C ILE A 118 -13.17 -7.07 6.63
N ALA A 119 -13.05 -8.25 6.01
CA ALA A 119 -12.50 -9.45 6.65
C ALA A 119 -10.96 -9.43 6.79
N CYS A 120 -10.28 -8.40 6.28
CA CYS A 120 -8.82 -8.32 6.24
C CYS A 120 -8.16 -9.54 5.56
N GLU A 121 -8.77 -10.07 4.52
CA GLU A 121 -8.24 -11.19 3.76
C GLU A 121 -7.04 -10.77 2.91
N LYS A 122 -6.20 -11.74 2.56
CA LYS A 122 -5.12 -11.54 1.59
C LYS A 122 -5.74 -11.31 0.21
N ILE A 123 -5.39 -10.18 -0.42
CA ILE A 123 -5.86 -9.78 -1.73
C ILE A 123 -4.70 -9.51 -2.68
N GLU A 124 -4.98 -9.58 -3.99
CA GLU A 124 -4.05 -9.12 -5.01
C GLU A 124 -3.93 -7.59 -4.98
N PRO A 125 -2.79 -7.03 -5.42
CA PRO A 125 -2.64 -5.57 -5.50
C PRO A 125 -3.73 -4.93 -6.36
N LEU A 126 -4.22 -3.78 -5.93
CA LEU A 126 -5.16 -2.98 -6.72
C LEU A 126 -4.36 -2.01 -7.61
N GLU A 127 -4.57 -2.11 -8.92
CA GLU A 127 -3.88 -1.30 -9.91
C GLU A 127 -4.72 -0.08 -10.29
N TYR A 128 -4.06 1.07 -10.27
CA TYR A 128 -4.59 2.34 -10.72
C TYR A 128 -3.69 2.89 -11.83
N ASN A 129 -4.12 3.97 -12.48
CA ASN A 129 -3.29 4.62 -13.48
C ASN A 129 -2.02 5.21 -12.83
N GLY A 130 -0.88 4.59 -13.11
CA GLY A 130 0.44 5.02 -12.64
C GLY A 130 0.86 4.48 -11.25
N ARG A 131 0.01 3.69 -10.58
CA ARG A 131 0.36 3.11 -9.28
C ARG A 131 -0.28 1.73 -9.06
N SER A 132 0.34 0.98 -8.17
CA SER A 132 -0.17 -0.30 -7.67
C SER A 132 -0.20 -0.26 -6.15
N ASP A 133 -1.35 -0.51 -5.54
CA ASP A 133 -1.53 -0.53 -4.09
C ASP A 133 -1.52 -1.96 -3.56
N TYR A 134 -0.58 -2.22 -2.67
CA TYR A 134 -0.39 -3.51 -1.99
C TYR A 134 -1.03 -3.46 -0.61
N TYR A 135 -1.97 -4.37 -0.36
CA TYR A 135 -2.72 -4.47 0.89
C TYR A 135 -2.18 -5.63 1.71
N ILE A 136 -1.47 -5.33 2.79
CA ILE A 136 -0.83 -6.33 3.65
C ILE A 136 -1.52 -6.33 5.02
N PRO A 137 -2.15 -7.46 5.42
CA PRO A 137 -2.82 -7.54 6.72
C PRO A 137 -1.87 -7.28 7.89
N LEU A 138 -2.33 -6.46 8.84
CA LEU A 138 -1.68 -6.19 10.12
C LEU A 138 -2.47 -6.89 11.22
N ASN A 139 -1.80 -7.73 12.00
CA ASN A 139 -2.43 -8.51 13.06
C ASN A 139 -2.19 -7.90 14.44
N SER A 140 -3.14 -8.12 15.35
CA SER A 140 -2.95 -7.90 16.79
C SER A 140 -2.00 -8.94 17.39
N SER A 141 -1.66 -8.77 18.66
CA SER A 141 -0.88 -9.76 19.44
C SER A 141 -1.56 -11.13 19.54
N TYR A 142 -2.88 -11.18 19.38
CA TYR A 142 -3.68 -12.41 19.32
C TYR A 142 -3.73 -13.04 17.93
N ASN A 143 -2.93 -12.54 16.99
CA ASN A 143 -2.90 -12.98 15.59
C ASN A 143 -4.26 -12.81 14.87
N ILE A 144 -5.00 -11.77 15.22
CA ILE A 144 -6.25 -11.39 14.59
C ILE A 144 -5.99 -10.19 13.68
N PRO A 145 -6.38 -10.23 12.40
CA PRO A 145 -6.24 -9.09 11.50
C PRO A 145 -7.06 -7.89 12.00
N VAL A 146 -6.45 -6.73 12.11
CA VAL A 146 -7.10 -5.50 12.62
C VAL A 146 -7.13 -4.38 11.60
N ALA A 147 -6.23 -4.39 10.63
CA ALA A 147 -6.12 -3.37 9.59
C ALA A 147 -5.24 -3.87 8.44
N TYR A 148 -5.15 -3.08 7.38
CA TYR A 148 -4.14 -3.25 6.33
C TYR A 148 -3.05 -2.19 6.47
N ILE A 149 -1.80 -2.60 6.23
CA ILE A 149 -0.75 -1.70 5.78
C ILE A 149 -0.88 -1.64 4.26
N ILE A 150 -1.10 -0.44 3.72
CA ILE A 150 -1.25 -0.23 2.27
C ILE A 150 -0.02 0.50 1.77
N VAL A 151 0.71 -0.12 0.84
CA VAL A 151 1.91 0.44 0.22
C VAL A 151 1.61 0.74 -1.25
N GLY A 152 1.59 2.01 -1.60
CA GLY A 152 1.43 2.47 -2.98
C GLY A 152 2.77 2.58 -3.69
N ILE A 153 2.94 1.83 -4.77
CA ILE A 153 4.16 1.78 -5.58
C ILE A 153 3.90 2.44 -6.94
N SER A 154 4.81 3.30 -7.39
CA SER A 154 4.76 3.91 -8.71
C SER A 154 5.04 2.88 -9.80
N THR A 155 4.18 2.83 -10.83
CA THR A 155 4.38 2.04 -12.05
C THR A 155 4.84 2.90 -13.24
N GLU A 156 4.90 4.22 -13.09
CA GLU A 156 5.27 5.15 -14.17
C GLU A 156 6.75 5.04 -14.56
N ASN A 157 7.66 4.92 -13.60
CA ASN A 157 9.08 4.75 -13.87
C ASN A 157 9.36 3.46 -14.65
N VAL A 158 8.63 2.40 -14.34
CA VAL A 158 8.67 1.13 -15.06
C VAL A 158 8.24 1.32 -16.51
N ARG A 159 7.18 2.08 -16.77
CA ARG A 159 6.74 2.39 -18.14
C ARG A 159 7.76 3.22 -18.93
N ARG A 160 8.40 4.21 -18.29
CA ARG A 160 9.45 5.01 -18.94
C ARG A 160 10.65 4.16 -19.32
N GLU A 161 11.10 3.30 -18.44
CA GLU A 161 12.19 2.35 -18.72
C GLU A 161 11.82 1.37 -19.83
N GLN A 162 10.57 0.88 -19.88
CA GLN A 162 10.04 0.06 -20.97
C GLN A 162 10.10 0.76 -22.32
N LEU A 163 9.65 2.01 -22.39
CA LEU A 163 9.69 2.80 -23.62
C LEU A 163 11.12 3.07 -24.10
N THR A 164 12.06 3.32 -23.19
CA THR A 164 13.47 3.48 -23.49
C THR A 164 14.10 2.17 -23.99
N TYR A 165 13.70 1.03 -23.41
CA TYR A 165 14.21 -0.29 -23.80
C TYR A 165 13.66 -0.76 -25.15
N LEU A 166 12.44 -0.40 -25.50
CA LEU A 166 11.77 -0.74 -26.76
C LEU A 166 12.06 0.27 -27.90
N GLY A 167 12.58 1.42 -27.57
CA GLY A 167 13.02 2.44 -28.53
C GLY A 167 14.46 2.19 -28.95
#